data_cd40b6894e975ba8b29b79ba4da62f1f
#
_entry.id   cd40b6894e975ba8b29b79ba4da62f1f
#
_cell.length_a   1.000
_cell.length_b   1.000
_cell.length_c   1.000
_cell.angle_alpha   90.00
_cell.angle_beta   90.00
_cell.angle_gamma   90.00
#
_symmetry.space_group_name_H-M   'P 1'
#
loop_
_entity.id
_entity.type
_entity.pdbx_description
1 polymer ?
#
loop_
_entity_poly.entity_id
_entity_poly.type
_entity_poly.pdbx_seq_one_letter_code
_entity_poly.pdbx_strand_id
1 'polypeptide(L)'
;MNDINKLYNIWLSSATADKDLIPELESVKGDDEAILDRFYKNLEFGTAGLRGVIGAGTNRMNVYTVNQATQGLADYLNECFESPSVAIAYDSRIKSKEFAESAAGVLAANGIKVYIYPELVPTPMLSFAVRRLGCSSGIIITASHNPSKYNGFKCYDPNGYQMTDEAAAKTYSYIQNIDMFSGVKTMDFEDALAEDMVDFIEDWLYDEFYDKVLSALVNKDKIKKANLKLIYTPLNGAGNKPVRKVLKMAGIKDVTVVKEQEKPDGNFPTCPYPNPEIRQAFECAMKTAKGTDADLLLATDPDCDRVGIAVRDGEDYVLMTGNEVGAMLCEYLLSTLKEQGKLPENPVVVKSVVTTPLIETICASYGAEVADLLTGFKYIGELITSLEKEGKEDNFVVGMEESYGYLRGIHARDKDAVVASLMIAEMAAVYKLKGISLKGFMDSIYEKYGMYLNTVLNFAFEGASGMQKMSDIMNSLREKAPEAFAGKRVVKVSDYKTSKTVDVASGEESNINLPKSNVLSYSLEDNSKVIIRPSGTEPKIKIYITACGNTREESEEKTERISKDATMLLGV
;
A
#
# COMPACT_ATOMS: atom_id res chain seq x y z
N MET A 1 -24.94 -26.41 -6.08
CA MET A 1 -25.17 -26.44 -7.54
C MET A 1 -26.52 -25.85 -7.96
N ASN A 2 -27.71 -26.32 -7.49
CA ASN A 2 -28.99 -25.75 -7.93
C ASN A 2 -29.13 -24.25 -7.72
N ASP A 3 -28.70 -23.71 -6.57
CA ASP A 3 -28.78 -22.27 -6.28
C ASP A 3 -27.78 -21.44 -7.10
N ILE A 4 -26.59 -21.99 -7.37
CA ILE A 4 -25.58 -21.36 -8.21
C ILE A 4 -26.04 -21.28 -9.66
N ASN A 5 -26.61 -22.36 -10.20
CA ASN A 5 -27.18 -22.35 -11.56
C ASN A 5 -28.39 -21.41 -11.69
N LYS A 6 -29.20 -21.27 -10.64
CA LYS A 6 -30.27 -20.29 -10.61
C LYS A 6 -29.71 -18.86 -10.65
N LEU A 7 -28.69 -18.56 -9.87
CA LEU A 7 -28.03 -17.27 -9.83
C LEU A 7 -27.36 -16.93 -11.19
N TYR A 8 -26.64 -17.88 -11.77
CA TYR A 8 -26.08 -17.77 -13.12
C TYR A 8 -27.14 -17.40 -14.18
N ASN A 9 -28.31 -18.05 -14.15
CA ASN A 9 -29.40 -17.76 -15.09
C ASN A 9 -30.02 -16.36 -14.86
N ILE A 10 -30.10 -15.92 -13.61
CA ILE A 10 -30.53 -14.52 -13.30
C ILE A 10 -29.54 -13.53 -13.93
N TRP A 11 -28.26 -13.75 -13.75
CA TRP A 11 -27.22 -12.90 -14.33
C TRP A 11 -27.24 -12.87 -15.85
N LEU A 12 -27.44 -14.01 -16.52
CA LEU A 12 -27.60 -14.09 -17.98
C LEU A 12 -28.75 -13.24 -18.52
N SER A 13 -29.83 -13.08 -17.75
CA SER A 13 -30.98 -12.29 -18.17
C SER A 13 -30.92 -10.83 -17.73
N SER A 14 -30.14 -10.48 -16.70
CA SER A 14 -30.22 -9.18 -16.03
C SER A 14 -28.94 -8.34 -16.09
N ALA A 15 -27.78 -8.94 -16.41
CA ALA A 15 -26.49 -8.26 -16.38
C ALA A 15 -26.23 -7.43 -17.66
N THR A 16 -27.13 -6.49 -17.97
CA THR A 16 -27.14 -5.69 -19.23
C THR A 16 -26.40 -4.36 -19.14
N ALA A 17 -26.04 -3.89 -17.94
CA ALA A 17 -25.39 -2.59 -17.74
C ALA A 17 -23.96 -2.51 -18.31
N ASP A 18 -23.28 -3.65 -18.46
CA ASP A 18 -22.00 -3.75 -19.16
C ASP A 18 -22.13 -4.81 -20.27
N LYS A 19 -21.89 -4.40 -21.52
CA LYS A 19 -22.03 -5.24 -22.71
C LYS A 19 -21.14 -6.48 -22.72
N ASP A 20 -20.07 -6.51 -21.92
CA ASP A 20 -19.09 -7.59 -21.89
C ASP A 20 -19.54 -8.76 -21.00
N LEU A 21 -20.46 -8.54 -20.04
CA LEU A 21 -20.80 -9.52 -19.01
C LEU A 21 -21.62 -10.70 -19.54
N ILE A 22 -22.64 -10.45 -20.37
CA ILE A 22 -23.49 -11.53 -20.93
C ILE A 22 -22.68 -12.41 -21.87
N PRO A 23 -21.90 -11.89 -22.84
CA PRO A 23 -21.02 -12.70 -23.67
C PRO A 23 -20.02 -13.55 -22.86
N GLU A 24 -19.46 -12.99 -21.78
CA GLU A 24 -18.58 -13.73 -20.87
C GLU A 24 -19.31 -14.91 -20.20
N LEU A 25 -20.52 -14.70 -19.70
CA LEU A 25 -21.34 -15.76 -19.10
C LEU A 25 -21.71 -16.83 -20.11
N GLU A 26 -22.08 -16.45 -21.34
CA GLU A 26 -22.36 -17.39 -22.41
C GLU A 26 -21.16 -18.27 -22.76
N SER A 27 -19.95 -17.70 -22.70
CA SER A 27 -18.70 -18.42 -22.99
C SER A 27 -18.38 -19.54 -21.99
N VAL A 28 -18.89 -19.45 -20.76
CA VAL A 28 -18.70 -20.46 -19.71
C VAL A 28 -19.92 -21.39 -19.53
N LYS A 29 -20.87 -21.33 -20.42
CA LYS A 29 -22.08 -22.17 -20.38
C LYS A 29 -21.72 -23.64 -20.46
N GLY A 30 -22.10 -24.39 -19.41
CA GLY A 30 -21.80 -25.82 -19.28
C GLY A 30 -20.44 -26.16 -18.64
N ASP A 31 -19.69 -25.14 -18.25
CA ASP A 31 -18.49 -25.28 -17.42
C ASP A 31 -18.86 -25.02 -15.94
N ASP A 32 -19.21 -26.11 -15.25
CA ASP A 32 -19.68 -26.04 -13.86
C ASP A 32 -18.63 -25.48 -12.91
N GLU A 33 -17.34 -25.70 -13.17
CA GLU A 33 -16.24 -25.16 -12.34
C GLU A 33 -16.10 -23.65 -12.55
N ALA A 34 -16.12 -23.18 -13.79
CA ALA A 34 -16.06 -21.77 -14.11
C ALA A 34 -17.29 -20.99 -13.60
N ILE A 35 -18.49 -21.62 -13.62
CA ILE A 35 -19.71 -21.05 -13.06
C ILE A 35 -19.61 -21.00 -11.53
N LEU A 36 -19.19 -22.09 -10.89
CA LEU A 36 -19.01 -22.15 -9.45
C LEU A 36 -18.05 -21.04 -8.96
N ASP A 37 -16.89 -20.87 -9.60
CA ASP A 37 -15.89 -19.87 -9.24
C ASP A 37 -16.42 -18.42 -9.29
N ARG A 38 -17.38 -18.13 -10.18
CA ARG A 38 -18.03 -16.81 -10.29
C ARG A 38 -19.12 -16.55 -9.26
N PHE A 39 -19.77 -17.60 -8.74
CA PHE A 39 -20.99 -17.45 -7.97
C PHE A 39 -21.01 -18.15 -6.60
N TYR A 40 -19.93 -18.81 -6.16
CA TYR A 40 -19.91 -19.55 -4.89
C TYR A 40 -19.99 -18.65 -3.65
N LYS A 41 -19.65 -17.36 -3.81
CA LYS A 41 -19.77 -16.33 -2.77
C LYS A 41 -19.94 -14.94 -3.39
N ASN A 42 -20.27 -13.97 -2.56
CA ASN A 42 -20.17 -12.54 -2.92
C ASN A 42 -18.76 -12.03 -2.63
N LEU A 43 -18.31 -10.98 -3.33
CA LEU A 43 -17.11 -10.25 -2.93
C LEU A 43 -17.32 -9.68 -1.54
N GLU A 44 -16.33 -9.91 -0.68
CA GLU A 44 -16.34 -9.39 0.68
C GLU A 44 -15.80 -7.95 0.69
N PHE A 45 -16.51 -7.06 1.39
CA PHE A 45 -16.02 -5.72 1.69
C PHE A 45 -15.02 -5.82 2.85
N GLY A 46 -13.79 -6.26 2.55
CA GLY A 46 -12.75 -6.56 3.54
C GLY A 46 -12.49 -5.43 4.54
N THR A 47 -11.23 -5.04 4.72
CA THR A 47 -10.85 -3.97 5.68
C THR A 47 -11.17 -2.54 5.23
N ALA A 48 -11.87 -2.30 4.18
CA ALA A 48 -12.42 -1.05 3.65
C ALA A 48 -12.47 -1.05 2.12
N GLY A 49 -12.99 -2.11 1.52
CA GLY A 49 -13.18 -2.14 0.07
C GLY A 49 -13.26 -3.53 -0.53
N LEU A 50 -13.52 -3.57 -1.81
CA LEU A 50 -13.58 -4.78 -2.62
C LEU A 50 -12.26 -5.00 -3.38
N ARG A 51 -11.93 -6.26 -3.62
CA ARG A 51 -10.88 -6.66 -4.59
C ARG A 51 -11.24 -8.00 -5.21
N GLY A 52 -11.19 -8.08 -6.53
CA GLY A 52 -11.51 -9.31 -7.24
C GLY A 52 -11.03 -9.30 -8.69
N VAL A 53 -11.18 -10.45 -9.33
CA VAL A 53 -11.00 -10.57 -10.78
C VAL A 53 -12.12 -9.83 -11.48
N ILE A 54 -11.82 -9.08 -12.54
CA ILE A 54 -12.82 -8.41 -13.39
C ILE A 54 -13.63 -9.47 -14.13
N GLY A 55 -14.95 -9.32 -14.19
CA GLY A 55 -15.83 -10.19 -14.95
C GLY A 55 -17.23 -10.33 -14.36
N ALA A 56 -18.01 -11.20 -14.98
CA ALA A 56 -19.40 -11.46 -14.60
C ALA A 56 -19.50 -12.40 -13.39
N GLY A 57 -20.36 -12.06 -12.44
CA GLY A 57 -20.66 -12.86 -11.26
C GLY A 57 -20.53 -12.09 -9.94
N THR A 58 -21.06 -12.69 -8.86
CA THR A 58 -21.05 -12.07 -7.53
C THR A 58 -19.67 -12.10 -6.86
N ASN A 59 -18.78 -13.01 -7.27
CA ASN A 59 -17.39 -13.12 -6.83
C ASN A 59 -16.42 -12.47 -7.83
N ARG A 60 -16.87 -11.40 -8.52
CA ARG A 60 -16.11 -10.67 -9.53
C ARG A 60 -16.29 -9.16 -9.36
N MET A 61 -15.26 -8.40 -9.80
CA MET A 61 -15.36 -6.95 -9.95
C MET A 61 -16.10 -6.62 -11.26
N ASN A 62 -17.23 -6.00 -11.15
CA ASN A 62 -18.05 -5.51 -12.26
C ASN A 62 -18.92 -4.35 -11.81
N VAL A 63 -19.65 -3.73 -12.73
CA VAL A 63 -20.50 -2.58 -12.44
C VAL A 63 -21.55 -2.86 -11.34
N TYR A 64 -22.10 -4.08 -11.28
CA TYR A 64 -23.11 -4.44 -10.27
C TYR A 64 -22.53 -4.56 -8.87
N THR A 65 -21.37 -5.19 -8.70
CA THR A 65 -20.69 -5.32 -7.40
C THR A 65 -20.15 -3.98 -6.92
N VAL A 66 -19.66 -3.12 -7.82
CA VAL A 66 -19.24 -1.75 -7.51
C VAL A 66 -20.44 -0.90 -7.09
N ASN A 67 -21.54 -0.96 -7.84
CA ASN A 67 -22.73 -0.18 -7.55
C ASN A 67 -23.41 -0.62 -6.25
N GLN A 68 -23.46 -1.92 -5.97
CA GLN A 68 -23.95 -2.45 -4.69
C GLN A 68 -23.11 -1.94 -3.51
N ALA A 69 -21.78 -1.96 -3.63
CA ALA A 69 -20.88 -1.44 -2.60
C ALA A 69 -21.05 0.08 -2.43
N THR A 70 -21.23 0.81 -3.52
CA THR A 70 -21.44 2.26 -3.50
C THR A 70 -22.79 2.62 -2.89
N GLN A 71 -23.85 1.86 -3.16
CA GLN A 71 -25.15 2.07 -2.52
C GLN A 71 -25.06 1.86 -1.01
N GLY A 72 -24.38 0.79 -0.56
CA GLY A 72 -24.18 0.56 0.88
C GLY A 72 -23.32 1.66 1.54
N LEU A 73 -22.35 2.22 0.83
CA LEU A 73 -21.61 3.39 1.28
C LEU A 73 -22.53 4.63 1.34
N ALA A 74 -23.37 4.85 0.34
CA ALA A 74 -24.34 5.96 0.31
C ALA A 74 -25.31 5.89 1.49
N ASP A 75 -25.85 4.72 1.79
CA ASP A 75 -26.76 4.50 2.93
C ASP A 75 -26.04 4.80 4.25
N TYR A 76 -24.80 4.34 4.42
CA TYR A 76 -23.97 4.66 5.58
C TYR A 76 -23.71 6.16 5.71
N LEU A 77 -23.34 6.84 4.62
CA LEU A 77 -23.02 8.28 4.64
C LEU A 77 -24.26 9.13 4.94
N ASN A 78 -25.42 8.80 4.37
CA ASN A 78 -26.68 9.51 4.62
C ASN A 78 -27.20 9.31 6.06
N GLU A 79 -26.83 8.20 6.73
CA GLU A 79 -27.12 8.03 8.16
C GLU A 79 -26.17 8.85 9.06
N CYS A 80 -24.88 8.95 8.66
CA CYS A 80 -23.85 9.53 9.53
C CYS A 80 -23.61 11.03 9.33
N PHE A 81 -24.00 11.60 8.18
CA PHE A 81 -23.71 12.99 7.79
C PHE A 81 -24.96 13.69 7.28
N GLU A 82 -25.16 14.94 7.63
CA GLU A 82 -26.30 15.74 7.19
C GLU A 82 -26.25 16.10 5.69
N SER A 83 -25.07 16.40 5.17
CA SER A 83 -24.83 16.78 3.77
C SER A 83 -23.54 16.11 3.28
N PRO A 84 -23.56 14.79 3.05
CA PRO A 84 -22.35 14.07 2.68
C PRO A 84 -21.84 14.45 1.28
N SER A 85 -20.52 14.43 1.13
CA SER A 85 -19.84 14.52 -0.15
C SER A 85 -18.73 13.50 -0.27
N VAL A 86 -18.37 13.11 -1.49
CA VAL A 86 -17.39 12.05 -1.77
C VAL A 86 -16.42 12.50 -2.85
N ALA A 87 -15.12 12.33 -2.61
CA ALA A 87 -14.10 12.47 -3.65
C ALA A 87 -13.85 11.13 -4.33
N ILE A 88 -13.69 11.10 -5.65
CA ILE A 88 -13.44 9.88 -6.43
C ILE A 88 -12.17 10.01 -7.27
N ALA A 89 -11.34 8.95 -7.21
CA ALA A 89 -10.16 8.77 -8.04
C ALA A 89 -10.12 7.37 -8.66
N TYR A 90 -9.27 7.18 -9.66
CA TYR A 90 -9.07 5.88 -10.30
C TYR A 90 -7.67 5.79 -10.91
N ASP A 91 -7.19 4.56 -11.09
CA ASP A 91 -5.91 4.24 -11.72
C ASP A 91 -6.07 3.87 -13.21
N SER A 92 -4.99 3.34 -13.81
CA SER A 92 -4.94 2.96 -15.23
C SER A 92 -5.58 1.61 -15.55
N ARG A 93 -6.11 0.87 -14.58
CA ARG A 93 -6.62 -0.49 -14.79
C ARG A 93 -7.84 -0.53 -15.70
N ILE A 94 -8.02 -1.70 -16.32
CA ILE A 94 -9.20 -1.99 -17.14
C ILE A 94 -10.46 -1.72 -16.30
N LYS A 95 -11.43 -1.00 -16.87
CA LYS A 95 -12.71 -0.62 -16.25
C LYS A 95 -12.60 0.36 -15.05
N SER A 96 -11.41 0.88 -14.69
CA SER A 96 -11.31 1.78 -13.53
C SER A 96 -12.11 3.07 -13.70
N LYS A 97 -12.05 3.68 -14.88
CA LYS A 97 -12.82 4.88 -15.17
C LYS A 97 -14.33 4.61 -15.18
N GLU A 98 -14.76 3.55 -15.86
CA GLU A 98 -16.16 3.17 -15.95
C GLU A 98 -16.76 2.86 -14.55
N PHE A 99 -16.00 2.18 -13.69
CA PHE A 99 -16.44 1.92 -12.32
C PHE A 99 -16.49 3.19 -11.48
N ALA A 100 -15.56 4.13 -11.67
CA ALA A 100 -15.56 5.42 -10.96
C ALA A 100 -16.77 6.29 -11.37
N GLU A 101 -17.08 6.38 -12.68
CA GLU A 101 -18.25 7.10 -13.21
C GLU A 101 -19.56 6.47 -12.74
N SER A 102 -19.64 5.12 -12.74
CA SER A 102 -20.82 4.40 -12.23
C SER A 102 -21.04 4.64 -10.75
N ALA A 103 -19.97 4.61 -9.94
CA ALA A 103 -20.03 4.94 -8.52
C ALA A 103 -20.50 6.39 -8.28
N ALA A 104 -20.01 7.34 -9.09
CA ALA A 104 -20.47 8.73 -9.02
C ALA A 104 -21.97 8.84 -9.30
N GLY A 105 -22.49 8.12 -10.30
CA GLY A 105 -23.93 8.09 -10.62
C GLY A 105 -24.79 7.49 -9.50
N VAL A 106 -24.29 6.46 -8.80
CA VAL A 106 -24.99 5.89 -7.62
C VAL A 106 -25.03 6.91 -6.48
N LEU A 107 -23.93 7.58 -6.16
CA LEU A 107 -23.87 8.59 -5.11
C LEU A 107 -24.80 9.77 -5.42
N ALA A 108 -24.76 10.29 -6.65
CA ALA A 108 -25.63 11.36 -7.11
C ALA A 108 -27.12 11.01 -6.99
N ALA A 109 -27.51 9.79 -7.40
CA ALA A 109 -28.88 9.28 -7.26
C ALA A 109 -29.36 9.14 -5.80
N ASN A 110 -28.43 9.11 -4.84
CA ASN A 110 -28.69 9.10 -3.41
C ASN A 110 -28.55 10.50 -2.75
N GLY A 111 -28.45 11.58 -3.56
CA GLY A 111 -28.37 12.96 -3.08
C GLY A 111 -27.01 13.35 -2.49
N ILE A 112 -25.95 12.62 -2.81
CA ILE A 112 -24.60 12.86 -2.32
C ILE A 112 -23.77 13.60 -3.36
N LYS A 113 -23.21 14.74 -2.98
CA LYS A 113 -22.29 15.53 -3.83
C LYS A 113 -21.02 14.78 -4.11
N VAL A 114 -20.56 14.75 -5.36
CA VAL A 114 -19.36 14.05 -5.80
C VAL A 114 -18.34 15.01 -6.40
N TYR A 115 -17.08 14.84 -6.05
CA TYR A 115 -15.92 15.48 -6.67
C TYR A 115 -15.05 14.39 -7.30
N ILE A 116 -14.99 14.33 -8.63
CA ILE A 116 -14.26 13.28 -9.36
C ILE A 116 -13.06 13.85 -10.09
N TYR A 117 -11.92 13.17 -10.06
CA TYR A 117 -10.80 13.53 -10.90
C TYR A 117 -11.11 13.27 -12.38
N PRO A 118 -10.84 14.24 -13.29
CA PRO A 118 -11.14 14.09 -14.72
C PRO A 118 -10.23 13.08 -15.43
N GLU A 119 -9.11 12.74 -14.82
CA GLU A 119 -8.14 11.76 -15.31
C GLU A 119 -7.64 10.88 -14.16
N LEU A 120 -6.94 9.79 -14.51
CA LEU A 120 -6.34 8.91 -13.52
C LEU A 120 -5.30 9.64 -12.67
N VAL A 121 -5.30 9.41 -11.37
CA VAL A 121 -4.39 10.05 -10.43
C VAL A 121 -3.89 9.06 -9.36
N PRO A 122 -2.75 9.36 -8.73
CA PRO A 122 -2.25 8.61 -7.58
C PRO A 122 -3.20 8.54 -6.39
N THR A 123 -3.17 7.41 -5.68
CA THR A 123 -3.91 7.22 -4.40
C THR A 123 -3.72 8.37 -3.39
N PRO A 124 -2.51 8.92 -3.15
CA PRO A 124 -2.36 10.03 -2.21
C PRO A 124 -3.08 11.32 -2.64
N MET A 125 -3.33 11.51 -3.92
CA MET A 125 -4.12 12.66 -4.38
C MET A 125 -5.58 12.54 -3.97
N LEU A 126 -6.17 11.33 -3.93
CA LEU A 126 -7.48 11.12 -3.32
C LEU A 126 -7.48 11.48 -1.84
N SER A 127 -6.52 10.94 -1.08
CA SER A 127 -6.38 11.24 0.35
C SER A 127 -6.32 12.75 0.61
N PHE A 128 -5.55 13.47 -0.21
CA PHE A 128 -5.46 14.93 -0.18
C PHE A 128 -6.78 15.60 -0.51
N ALA A 129 -7.47 15.18 -1.58
CA ALA A 129 -8.75 15.74 -2.01
C ALA A 129 -9.84 15.60 -0.94
N VAL A 130 -9.98 14.41 -0.34
CA VAL A 130 -10.94 14.17 0.75
C VAL A 130 -10.77 15.19 1.86
N ARG A 131 -9.55 15.39 2.33
CA ARG A 131 -9.22 16.34 3.41
C ARG A 131 -9.40 17.79 2.97
N ARG A 132 -8.91 18.14 1.79
CA ARG A 132 -8.86 19.54 1.33
C ARG A 132 -10.23 20.08 0.92
N LEU A 133 -11.09 19.22 0.37
CA LEU A 133 -12.47 19.55 0.02
C LEU A 133 -13.45 19.33 1.18
N GLY A 134 -13.00 18.74 2.30
CA GLY A 134 -13.86 18.43 3.43
C GLY A 134 -14.90 17.35 3.13
N CYS A 135 -14.55 16.39 2.27
CA CYS A 135 -15.46 15.30 1.92
C CYS A 135 -15.71 14.35 3.09
N SER A 136 -16.93 13.80 3.15
CA SER A 136 -17.33 12.81 4.15
C SER A 136 -16.70 11.44 3.89
N SER A 137 -16.28 11.17 2.65
CA SER A 137 -15.62 9.94 2.24
C SER A 137 -14.82 10.13 0.96
N GLY A 138 -14.01 9.13 0.61
CA GLY A 138 -13.35 9.03 -0.69
C GLY A 138 -13.44 7.62 -1.27
N ILE A 139 -13.42 7.50 -2.58
CA ILE A 139 -13.38 6.24 -3.30
C ILE A 139 -12.21 6.26 -4.27
N ILE A 140 -11.40 5.20 -4.28
CA ILE A 140 -10.46 4.97 -5.38
C ILE A 140 -10.68 3.59 -6.01
N ILE A 141 -10.78 3.59 -7.33
CA ILE A 141 -10.88 2.37 -8.12
C ILE A 141 -9.49 1.92 -8.52
N THR A 142 -8.97 0.91 -7.83
CA THR A 142 -7.63 0.36 -8.02
C THR A 142 -7.48 -1.00 -7.36
N ALA A 143 -6.63 -1.87 -7.93
CA ALA A 143 -6.10 -3.05 -7.26
C ALA A 143 -4.60 -2.94 -6.98
N SER A 144 -4.05 -1.70 -6.90
CA SER A 144 -2.63 -1.43 -6.64
C SER A 144 -1.74 -2.21 -7.64
N HIS A 145 -0.80 -2.99 -7.16
CA HIS A 145 0.16 -3.75 -7.94
C HIS A 145 -0.30 -5.15 -8.38
N ASN A 146 -1.56 -5.53 -8.15
CA ASN A 146 -2.06 -6.85 -8.57
C ASN A 146 -2.04 -7.01 -10.10
N PRO A 147 -2.03 -8.25 -10.63
CA PRO A 147 -2.11 -8.51 -12.07
C PRO A 147 -3.29 -7.81 -12.76
N SER A 148 -3.18 -7.60 -14.08
CA SER A 148 -4.14 -6.84 -14.91
C SER A 148 -5.59 -7.31 -14.81
N LYS A 149 -5.81 -8.62 -14.57
CA LYS A 149 -7.15 -9.19 -14.44
C LYS A 149 -7.89 -8.77 -13.16
N TYR A 150 -7.23 -8.12 -12.20
CA TYR A 150 -7.83 -7.65 -10.96
C TYR A 150 -8.20 -6.16 -11.04
N ASN A 151 -9.29 -5.80 -10.38
CA ASN A 151 -9.58 -4.43 -9.97
C ASN A 151 -10.09 -4.41 -8.53
N GLY A 152 -10.30 -3.22 -7.98
CA GLY A 152 -10.76 -3.03 -6.61
C GLY A 152 -11.45 -1.70 -6.41
N PHE A 153 -12.04 -1.55 -5.24
CA PHE A 153 -12.78 -0.39 -4.78
C PHE A 153 -12.34 -0.17 -3.33
N LYS A 154 -11.67 0.93 -3.03
CA LYS A 154 -11.22 1.27 -1.66
C LYS A 154 -11.98 2.50 -1.17
N CYS A 155 -12.46 2.45 0.09
CA CYS A 155 -13.13 3.56 0.75
C CYS A 155 -12.22 4.25 1.75
N TYR A 156 -12.31 5.57 1.80
CA TYR A 156 -11.58 6.46 2.71
C TYR A 156 -12.54 7.18 3.64
N ASP A 157 -12.09 7.48 4.85
CA ASP A 157 -12.84 8.28 5.81
C ASP A 157 -12.61 9.79 5.63
N PRO A 158 -13.31 10.67 6.36
CA PRO A 158 -13.14 12.12 6.24
C PRO A 158 -11.73 12.62 6.56
N ASN A 159 -10.91 11.85 7.29
CA ASN A 159 -9.54 12.24 7.61
C ASN A 159 -8.55 11.92 6.48
N GLY A 160 -9.00 11.20 5.44
CA GLY A 160 -8.20 10.87 4.25
C GLY A 160 -7.35 9.61 4.36
N TYR A 161 -7.58 8.72 5.32
CA TYR A 161 -7.07 7.35 5.34
C TYR A 161 -8.17 6.34 5.03
N GLN A 162 -7.82 5.10 4.73
CA GLN A 162 -8.81 4.04 4.49
C GLN A 162 -9.72 3.89 5.69
N MET A 163 -11.02 3.67 5.46
CA MET A 163 -12.02 3.52 6.51
C MET A 163 -11.54 2.65 7.67
N THR A 164 -11.91 3.05 8.90
CA THR A 164 -11.71 2.24 10.09
C THR A 164 -12.50 0.93 10.02
N ASP A 165 -12.10 -0.06 10.80
CA ASP A 165 -12.78 -1.37 10.81
C ASP A 165 -14.25 -1.26 11.22
N GLU A 166 -14.60 -0.32 12.12
CA GLU A 166 -15.96 -0.07 12.56
C GLU A 166 -16.82 0.51 11.42
N ALA A 167 -16.35 1.57 10.75
CA ALA A 167 -17.03 2.18 9.63
C ALA A 167 -17.18 1.20 8.45
N ALA A 168 -16.13 0.41 8.16
CA ALA A 168 -16.17 -0.62 7.14
C ALA A 168 -17.19 -1.72 7.46
N ALA A 169 -17.24 -2.21 8.70
CA ALA A 169 -18.21 -3.22 9.13
C ALA A 169 -19.64 -2.69 9.04
N LYS A 170 -19.86 -1.42 9.43
CA LYS A 170 -21.17 -0.79 9.32
C LYS A 170 -21.60 -0.64 7.87
N THR A 171 -20.72 -0.15 7.01
CA THR A 171 -20.96 -0.06 5.55
C THR A 171 -21.29 -1.44 4.96
N TYR A 172 -20.52 -2.48 5.34
CA TYR A 172 -20.78 -3.84 4.87
C TYR A 172 -22.14 -4.38 5.29
N SER A 173 -22.63 -4.01 6.48
CA SER A 173 -23.97 -4.40 6.94
C SER A 173 -25.09 -3.88 6.04
N TYR A 174 -24.92 -2.70 5.43
CA TYR A 174 -25.85 -2.19 4.40
C TYR A 174 -25.70 -2.99 3.10
N ILE A 175 -24.47 -3.16 2.60
CA ILE A 175 -24.18 -3.87 1.35
C ILE A 175 -24.85 -5.25 1.30
N GLN A 176 -24.80 -6.01 2.41
CA GLN A 176 -25.35 -7.36 2.49
C GLN A 176 -26.87 -7.44 2.27
N ASN A 177 -27.61 -6.34 2.50
CA ASN A 177 -29.06 -6.28 2.39
C ASN A 177 -29.55 -5.69 1.06
N ILE A 178 -28.65 -5.28 0.16
CA ILE A 178 -28.98 -4.65 -1.12
C ILE A 178 -29.01 -5.72 -2.22
N ASP A 179 -30.16 -5.84 -2.90
CA ASP A 179 -30.23 -6.59 -4.15
C ASP A 179 -29.52 -5.81 -5.25
N MET A 180 -28.53 -6.43 -5.90
CA MET A 180 -27.64 -5.74 -6.84
C MET A 180 -28.31 -5.32 -8.16
N PHE A 181 -29.48 -5.88 -8.51
CA PHE A 181 -30.23 -5.52 -9.73
C PHE A 181 -31.36 -4.54 -9.49
N SER A 182 -32.01 -4.60 -8.31
CA SER A 182 -33.20 -3.81 -8.02
C SER A 182 -33.07 -2.88 -6.81
N GLY A 183 -32.06 -3.10 -5.95
CA GLY A 183 -31.86 -2.35 -4.73
C GLY A 183 -30.94 -1.15 -4.83
N VAL A 184 -30.33 -0.92 -6.00
CA VAL A 184 -29.37 0.17 -6.22
C VAL A 184 -30.04 1.31 -6.98
N LYS A 185 -29.95 2.54 -6.46
CA LYS A 185 -30.34 3.75 -7.19
C LYS A 185 -29.19 4.20 -8.07
N THR A 186 -29.46 4.50 -9.33
CA THR A 186 -28.46 4.97 -10.29
C THR A 186 -28.95 6.20 -11.05
N MET A 187 -28.02 7.08 -11.41
CA MET A 187 -28.20 8.19 -12.31
C MET A 187 -27.13 8.08 -13.40
N ASP A 188 -27.43 8.47 -14.62
CA ASP A 188 -26.42 8.55 -15.66
C ASP A 188 -25.36 9.59 -15.28
N PHE A 189 -24.11 9.33 -15.61
CA PHE A 189 -23.00 10.20 -15.20
C PHE A 189 -23.09 11.59 -15.82
N GLU A 190 -23.48 11.68 -17.10
CA GLU A 190 -23.66 12.96 -17.80
C GLU A 190 -24.86 13.73 -17.24
N ASP A 191 -25.95 13.05 -16.86
CA ASP A 191 -27.07 13.66 -16.17
C ASP A 191 -26.66 14.18 -14.79
N ALA A 192 -25.86 13.43 -14.05
CA ALA A 192 -25.35 13.85 -12.73
C ALA A 192 -24.42 15.08 -12.81
N LEU A 193 -23.65 15.22 -13.89
CA LEU A 193 -22.88 16.42 -14.20
C LEU A 193 -23.81 17.60 -14.54
N ALA A 194 -24.82 17.37 -15.35
CA ALA A 194 -25.78 18.41 -15.77
C ALA A 194 -26.63 18.93 -14.59
N GLU A 195 -26.88 18.11 -13.58
CA GLU A 195 -27.62 18.47 -12.36
C GLU A 195 -26.73 19.03 -11.24
N ASP A 196 -25.45 19.33 -11.52
CA ASP A 196 -24.46 19.80 -10.54
C ASP A 196 -24.29 18.85 -9.32
N MET A 197 -24.63 17.56 -9.46
CA MET A 197 -24.40 16.56 -8.43
C MET A 197 -22.98 16.02 -8.48
N VAL A 198 -22.32 16.07 -9.64
CA VAL A 198 -20.94 15.68 -9.86
C VAL A 198 -20.15 16.86 -10.39
N ASP A 199 -19.02 17.18 -9.77
CA ASP A 199 -18.07 18.18 -10.27
C ASP A 199 -16.72 17.52 -10.56
N PHE A 200 -16.07 17.98 -11.62
CA PHE A 200 -14.66 17.66 -11.82
C PHE A 200 -13.78 18.46 -10.89
N ILE A 201 -12.78 17.77 -10.32
CA ILE A 201 -11.75 18.40 -9.51
C ILE A 201 -10.88 19.29 -10.38
N GLU A 202 -10.74 20.55 -9.99
CA GLU A 202 -10.05 21.61 -10.74
C GLU A 202 -8.52 21.60 -10.52
N ASP A 203 -7.79 22.25 -11.44
CA ASP A 203 -6.32 22.30 -11.48
C ASP A 203 -5.67 22.87 -10.21
N TRP A 204 -6.35 23.80 -9.50
CA TRP A 204 -5.81 24.38 -8.28
C TRP A 204 -5.53 23.35 -7.19
N LEU A 205 -6.33 22.26 -7.13
CA LEU A 205 -6.11 21.20 -6.15
C LEU A 205 -4.85 20.37 -6.48
N TYR A 206 -4.58 20.14 -7.76
CA TYR A 206 -3.33 19.52 -8.22
C TYR A 206 -2.12 20.39 -7.87
N ASP A 207 -2.19 21.70 -8.14
CA ASP A 207 -1.07 22.61 -7.86
C ASP A 207 -0.80 22.69 -6.36
N GLU A 208 -1.83 22.76 -5.51
CA GLU A 208 -1.68 22.74 -4.06
C GLU A 208 -1.07 21.41 -3.56
N PHE A 209 -1.49 20.26 -4.12
CA PHE A 209 -0.86 18.97 -3.81
C PHE A 209 0.63 18.98 -4.14
N TYR A 210 1.01 19.44 -5.32
CA TYR A 210 2.43 19.51 -5.72
C TYR A 210 3.24 20.44 -4.82
N ASP A 211 2.68 21.58 -4.40
CA ASP A 211 3.33 22.50 -3.47
C ASP A 211 3.55 21.85 -2.10
N LYS A 212 2.58 21.08 -1.61
CA LYS A 212 2.74 20.30 -0.37
C LYS A 212 3.83 19.23 -0.50
N VAL A 213 3.87 18.51 -1.61
CA VAL A 213 4.93 17.52 -1.89
C VAL A 213 6.30 18.19 -1.92
N LEU A 214 6.43 19.35 -2.58
CA LEU A 214 7.70 20.10 -2.61
C LEU A 214 8.13 20.64 -1.24
N SER A 215 7.18 20.90 -0.34
CA SER A 215 7.48 21.35 1.02
C SER A 215 8.16 20.29 1.88
N ALA A 216 8.08 19.01 1.48
CA ALA A 216 8.75 17.90 2.15
C ALA A 216 10.29 17.91 1.99
N LEU A 217 10.82 18.64 0.99
CA LEU A 217 12.25 18.71 0.72
C LEU A 217 13.02 19.41 1.85
N VAL A 218 14.17 18.84 2.22
CA VAL A 218 15.05 19.39 3.27
C VAL A 218 16.34 20.00 2.70
N ASN A 219 16.72 19.66 1.46
CA ASN A 219 17.94 20.12 0.78
C ASN A 219 17.69 20.58 -0.68
N LYS A 220 16.60 21.31 -0.92
CA LYS A 220 16.16 21.73 -2.27
C LYS A 220 17.27 22.30 -3.16
N ASP A 221 18.18 23.09 -2.59
CA ASP A 221 19.28 23.71 -3.34
C ASP A 221 20.33 22.70 -3.84
N LYS A 222 20.48 21.57 -3.14
CA LYS A 222 21.44 20.53 -3.53
C LYS A 222 20.97 19.75 -4.75
N ILE A 223 19.65 19.58 -4.94
CA ILE A 223 19.08 18.89 -6.10
C ILE A 223 19.57 19.53 -7.40
N LYS A 224 19.48 20.85 -7.52
CA LYS A 224 19.87 21.58 -8.73
C LYS A 224 21.37 21.48 -9.06
N LYS A 225 22.22 21.30 -8.03
CA LYS A 225 23.69 21.23 -8.17
C LYS A 225 24.19 19.84 -8.55
N ALA A 226 23.42 18.81 -8.22
CA ALA A 226 23.89 17.41 -8.36
C ALA A 226 23.88 16.89 -9.81
N ASN A 227 23.16 17.55 -10.74
CA ASN A 227 22.93 17.07 -12.10
C ASN A 227 22.56 15.57 -12.09
N LEU A 228 21.55 15.22 -11.27
CA LEU A 228 21.09 13.86 -11.10
C LEU A 228 20.44 13.36 -12.39
N LYS A 229 20.82 12.16 -12.83
CA LYS A 229 20.28 11.49 -14.01
C LYS A 229 19.39 10.33 -13.57
N LEU A 230 18.10 10.43 -13.84
CA LEU A 230 17.10 9.46 -13.43
C LEU A 230 16.51 8.72 -14.63
N ILE A 231 16.26 7.44 -14.46
CA ILE A 231 15.34 6.69 -15.32
C ILE A 231 14.11 6.37 -14.47
N TYR A 232 12.94 6.73 -15.01
CA TYR A 232 11.68 6.55 -14.32
C TYR A 232 10.73 5.66 -15.12
N THR A 233 10.12 4.69 -14.46
CA THR A 233 8.99 3.94 -14.98
C THR A 233 7.76 4.09 -14.11
N PRO A 234 6.64 4.59 -14.65
CA PRO A 234 5.35 4.58 -13.97
C PRO A 234 4.64 3.21 -14.02
N LEU A 235 5.25 2.18 -14.61
CA LEU A 235 4.64 0.86 -14.83
C LEU A 235 3.24 0.95 -15.46
N ASN A 236 3.09 1.79 -16.49
CA ASN A 236 1.81 2.09 -17.16
C ASN A 236 0.72 2.67 -16.21
N GLY A 237 1.09 3.21 -15.06
CA GLY A 237 0.20 3.67 -14.00
C GLY A 237 0.02 5.18 -13.91
N ALA A 238 -0.64 5.62 -12.82
CA ALA A 238 -1.05 7.00 -12.55
C ALA A 238 0.12 7.93 -12.19
N GLY A 239 1.28 7.39 -11.82
CA GLY A 239 2.45 8.18 -11.40
C GLY A 239 3.13 9.00 -12.50
N ASN A 240 2.89 8.70 -13.79
CA ASN A 240 3.60 9.31 -14.91
C ASN A 240 3.64 10.85 -14.85
N LYS A 241 2.48 11.49 -14.81
CA LYS A 241 2.40 12.97 -14.79
C LYS A 241 2.85 13.55 -13.45
N PRO A 242 2.32 13.11 -12.28
CA PRO A 242 2.64 13.72 -10.99
C PRO A 242 4.11 13.59 -10.59
N VAL A 243 4.71 12.40 -10.69
CA VAL A 243 6.12 12.19 -10.32
C VAL A 243 7.04 13.05 -11.20
N ARG A 244 6.83 13.06 -12.52
CA ARG A 244 7.62 13.90 -13.43
C ARG A 244 7.44 15.39 -13.15
N LYS A 245 6.21 15.82 -12.82
CA LYS A 245 5.90 17.21 -12.47
C LYS A 245 6.71 17.67 -11.26
N VAL A 246 6.68 16.92 -10.15
CA VAL A 246 7.39 17.32 -8.92
C VAL A 246 8.90 17.24 -9.08
N LEU A 247 9.45 16.22 -9.76
CA LEU A 247 10.88 16.14 -10.09
C LEU A 247 11.35 17.35 -10.89
N LYS A 248 10.59 17.75 -11.91
CA LYS A 248 10.87 18.96 -12.71
C LYS A 248 10.79 20.23 -11.87
N MET A 249 9.75 20.40 -11.03
CA MET A 249 9.57 21.56 -10.16
C MET A 249 10.70 21.67 -9.13
N ALA A 250 11.23 20.54 -8.63
CA ALA A 250 12.40 20.51 -7.76
C ALA A 250 13.70 20.87 -8.48
N GLY A 251 13.72 20.82 -9.82
CA GLY A 251 14.88 21.20 -10.62
C GLY A 251 15.70 20.02 -11.16
N ILE A 252 15.19 18.81 -11.12
CA ILE A 252 15.79 17.64 -11.81
C ILE A 252 15.43 17.75 -13.29
N LYS A 253 16.45 17.90 -14.13
CA LYS A 253 16.28 18.17 -15.57
C LYS A 253 16.43 16.92 -16.42
N ASP A 254 17.20 15.95 -15.96
CA ASP A 254 17.56 14.74 -16.70
C ASP A 254 16.74 13.54 -16.15
N VAL A 255 15.50 13.44 -16.63
CA VAL A 255 14.60 12.33 -16.30
C VAL A 255 14.23 11.61 -17.61
N THR A 256 14.79 10.44 -17.82
CA THR A 256 14.43 9.55 -18.93
C THR A 256 13.27 8.66 -18.50
N VAL A 257 12.15 8.73 -19.21
CA VAL A 257 10.99 7.85 -18.94
C VAL A 257 11.08 6.61 -19.82
N VAL A 258 10.81 5.44 -19.24
CA VAL A 258 10.75 4.16 -19.96
C VAL A 258 9.56 4.19 -20.92
N LYS A 259 9.83 4.26 -22.23
CA LYS A 259 8.80 4.52 -23.25
C LYS A 259 7.70 3.46 -23.33
N GLU A 260 8.08 2.20 -23.15
CA GLU A 260 7.16 1.06 -23.19
C GLU A 260 6.16 1.08 -22.03
N GLN A 261 6.50 1.78 -20.94
CA GLN A 261 5.72 1.84 -19.69
C GLN A 261 5.19 3.25 -19.38
N GLU A 262 5.47 4.23 -20.24
CA GLU A 262 5.11 5.64 -20.03
C GLU A 262 3.59 5.87 -20.06
N LYS A 263 2.91 5.32 -21.08
CA LYS A 263 1.47 5.54 -21.26
C LYS A 263 0.67 4.62 -20.33
N PRO A 264 -0.42 5.14 -19.73
CA PRO A 264 -1.36 4.29 -19.00
C PRO A 264 -1.87 3.13 -19.85
N ASP A 265 -1.78 1.90 -19.32
CA ASP A 265 -2.30 0.69 -19.97
C ASP A 265 -2.62 -0.37 -18.90
N GLY A 266 -3.92 -0.64 -18.71
CA GLY A 266 -4.41 -1.59 -17.71
C GLY A 266 -4.05 -3.06 -18.00
N ASN A 267 -3.51 -3.38 -19.18
CA ASN A 267 -3.01 -4.73 -19.49
C ASN A 267 -1.61 -4.98 -18.95
N PHE A 268 -0.83 -3.92 -18.62
CA PHE A 268 0.56 -4.01 -18.15
C PHE A 268 1.44 -4.91 -19.02
N PRO A 269 1.55 -4.68 -20.34
CA PRO A 269 2.06 -5.64 -21.32
C PRO A 269 3.52 -6.06 -21.09
N THR A 270 4.32 -5.20 -20.47
CA THR A 270 5.75 -5.45 -20.19
C THR A 270 6.00 -5.93 -18.75
N CYS A 271 5.02 -5.80 -17.87
CA CYS A 271 5.12 -6.22 -16.47
C CYS A 271 3.75 -6.68 -15.96
N PRO A 272 3.31 -7.93 -16.27
CA PRO A 272 1.98 -8.43 -15.91
C PRO A 272 1.65 -8.39 -14.41
N TYR A 273 2.68 -8.31 -13.57
CA TYR A 273 2.59 -8.05 -12.13
C TYR A 273 3.36 -6.75 -11.82
N PRO A 274 2.70 -5.58 -11.94
CA PRO A 274 3.35 -4.27 -11.88
C PRO A 274 3.69 -3.84 -10.45
N ASN A 275 4.53 -4.67 -9.78
CA ASN A 275 4.94 -4.47 -8.39
C ASN A 275 6.42 -4.02 -8.34
N PRO A 276 6.73 -2.81 -7.84
CA PRO A 276 8.10 -2.33 -7.75
C PRO A 276 8.99 -3.09 -6.75
N GLU A 277 8.44 -4.07 -6.02
CA GLU A 277 9.22 -4.98 -5.16
C GLU A 277 9.99 -6.04 -5.95
N ILE A 278 9.58 -6.33 -7.19
CA ILE A 278 10.15 -7.42 -7.98
C ILE A 278 11.07 -6.92 -9.10
N ARG A 279 12.10 -7.73 -9.42
CA ARG A 279 13.08 -7.41 -10.48
C ARG A 279 12.41 -7.18 -11.84
N GLN A 280 11.35 -7.92 -12.17
CA GLN A 280 10.64 -7.79 -13.44
C GLN A 280 10.14 -6.38 -13.71
N ALA A 281 9.71 -5.64 -12.67
CA ALA A 281 9.26 -4.26 -12.79
C ALA A 281 10.37 -3.31 -13.29
N PHE A 282 11.64 -3.66 -13.07
CA PHE A 282 12.81 -2.87 -13.47
C PHE A 282 13.46 -3.31 -14.78
N GLU A 283 13.05 -4.41 -15.41
CA GLU A 283 13.71 -4.94 -16.61
C GLU A 283 13.78 -3.92 -17.76
N CYS A 284 12.67 -3.22 -18.03
CA CYS A 284 12.64 -2.17 -19.05
C CYS A 284 13.52 -0.96 -18.66
N ALA A 285 13.49 -0.56 -17.39
CA ALA A 285 14.32 0.54 -16.88
C ALA A 285 15.81 0.17 -16.93
N MET A 286 16.19 -1.04 -16.52
CA MET A 286 17.56 -1.54 -16.60
C MET A 286 18.05 -1.65 -18.06
N LYS A 287 17.15 -2.09 -18.98
CA LYS A 287 17.46 -2.10 -20.41
C LYS A 287 17.69 -0.69 -20.96
N THR A 288 16.87 0.28 -20.55
CA THR A 288 17.02 1.70 -20.90
C THR A 288 18.30 2.29 -20.33
N ALA A 289 18.75 1.82 -19.15
CA ALA A 289 19.95 2.28 -18.47
C ALA A 289 21.25 1.79 -19.11
N LYS A 290 21.22 0.72 -19.92
CA LYS A 290 22.42 0.18 -20.57
C LYS A 290 23.11 1.23 -21.44
N GLY A 291 24.42 1.44 -21.18
CA GLY A 291 25.22 2.41 -21.88
C GLY A 291 24.98 3.87 -21.49
N THR A 292 24.18 4.10 -20.46
CA THR A 292 23.99 5.42 -19.85
C THR A 292 24.78 5.53 -18.54
N ASP A 293 24.86 6.76 -18.03
CA ASP A 293 25.41 7.06 -16.71
C ASP A 293 24.31 7.46 -15.69
N ALA A 294 23.12 6.85 -15.81
CA ALA A 294 22.03 7.09 -14.89
C ALA A 294 22.43 6.74 -13.45
N ASP A 295 22.10 7.62 -12.52
CA ASP A 295 22.44 7.48 -11.10
C ASP A 295 21.44 6.58 -10.36
N LEU A 296 20.17 6.63 -10.79
CA LEU A 296 19.05 6.03 -10.08
C LEU A 296 17.94 5.62 -11.04
N LEU A 297 17.37 4.43 -10.84
CA LEU A 297 16.15 3.97 -11.48
C LEU A 297 15.00 4.03 -10.46
N LEU A 298 13.87 4.62 -10.84
CA LEU A 298 12.64 4.69 -10.04
C LEU A 298 11.53 3.91 -10.74
N ALA A 299 10.73 3.16 -9.97
CA ALA A 299 9.51 2.51 -10.44
C ALA A 299 8.37 2.75 -9.44
N THR A 300 7.21 3.23 -9.91
CA THR A 300 6.00 3.35 -9.09
C THR A 300 4.95 2.35 -9.56
N ASP A 301 4.15 1.81 -8.63
CA ASP A 301 3.05 0.92 -8.96
C ASP A 301 1.87 1.66 -9.62
N PRO A 302 0.85 0.96 -10.17
CA PRO A 302 -0.20 1.59 -10.97
C PRO A 302 -0.98 2.71 -10.29
N ASP A 303 -1.27 2.61 -8.99
CA ASP A 303 -1.94 3.66 -8.21
C ASP A 303 -0.96 4.58 -7.47
N CYS A 304 0.35 4.43 -7.74
CA CYS A 304 1.42 5.31 -7.31
C CYS A 304 1.42 5.59 -5.79
N ASP A 305 1.13 4.55 -5.01
CA ASP A 305 1.27 4.60 -3.56
C ASP A 305 2.60 3.96 -3.09
N ARG A 306 3.28 3.18 -3.96
CA ARG A 306 4.58 2.54 -3.71
C ARG A 306 5.64 2.97 -4.71
N VAL A 307 6.88 3.06 -4.24
CA VAL A 307 8.06 3.33 -5.07
C VAL A 307 9.20 2.39 -4.74
N GLY A 308 9.69 1.69 -5.75
CA GLY A 308 10.93 0.92 -5.70
C GLY A 308 12.06 1.64 -6.40
N ILE A 309 13.30 1.27 -6.03
CA ILE A 309 14.49 1.83 -6.66
C ILE A 309 15.51 0.76 -7.02
N ALA A 310 16.26 1.04 -8.09
CA ALA A 310 17.51 0.36 -8.34
C ALA A 310 18.63 1.41 -8.40
N VAL A 311 19.70 1.15 -7.67
CA VAL A 311 20.84 2.06 -7.52
C VAL A 311 22.05 1.54 -8.26
N ARG A 312 22.90 2.43 -8.73
CA ARG A 312 24.10 2.06 -9.46
C ARG A 312 25.12 1.37 -8.56
N ASP A 313 25.64 0.23 -9.03
CA ASP A 313 26.73 -0.53 -8.41
C ASP A 313 27.74 -0.93 -9.49
N GLY A 314 28.80 -0.14 -9.65
CA GLY A 314 29.74 -0.27 -10.75
C GLY A 314 29.08 0.02 -12.10
N GLU A 315 29.03 -0.99 -12.99
CA GLU A 315 28.37 -0.90 -14.31
C GLU A 315 26.90 -1.41 -14.28
N ASP A 316 26.49 -2.06 -13.20
CA ASP A 316 25.16 -2.64 -13.01
C ASP A 316 24.28 -1.82 -12.07
N TYR A 317 23.04 -2.31 -11.87
CA TYR A 317 22.06 -1.74 -10.94
C TYR A 317 21.57 -2.82 -9.98
N VAL A 318 21.53 -2.48 -8.69
CA VAL A 318 21.06 -3.33 -7.61
C VAL A 318 19.73 -2.78 -7.09
N LEU A 319 18.73 -3.65 -6.99
CA LEU A 319 17.47 -3.31 -6.34
C LEU A 319 17.67 -3.14 -4.84
N MET A 320 17.09 -2.06 -4.30
CA MET A 320 17.03 -1.86 -2.86
C MET A 320 15.67 -2.34 -2.33
N THR A 321 15.69 -3.02 -1.21
CA THR A 321 14.45 -3.45 -0.54
C THR A 321 13.72 -2.26 0.08
N GLY A 322 12.40 -2.41 0.31
CA GLY A 322 11.62 -1.37 0.99
C GLY A 322 12.16 -1.03 2.38
N ASN A 323 12.69 -2.02 3.10
CA ASN A 323 13.35 -1.83 4.37
C ASN A 323 14.65 -0.99 4.26
N GLU A 324 15.48 -1.25 3.27
CA GLU A 324 16.72 -0.48 3.04
C GLU A 324 16.41 0.96 2.65
N VAL A 325 15.45 1.17 1.75
CA VAL A 325 15.01 2.53 1.38
C VAL A 325 14.45 3.29 2.58
N GLY A 326 13.61 2.62 3.40
CA GLY A 326 13.09 3.19 4.63
C GLY A 326 14.19 3.59 5.61
N ALA A 327 15.19 2.72 5.81
CA ALA A 327 16.35 3.01 6.66
C ALA A 327 17.18 4.19 6.14
N MET A 328 17.44 4.23 4.83
CA MET A 328 18.14 5.36 4.20
C MET A 328 17.37 6.68 4.35
N LEU A 329 16.06 6.68 4.12
CA LEU A 329 15.22 7.88 4.30
C LEU A 329 15.20 8.34 5.76
N CYS A 330 15.09 7.40 6.71
CA CYS A 330 15.11 7.70 8.14
C CYS A 330 16.43 8.35 8.56
N GLU A 331 17.58 7.73 8.25
CA GLU A 331 18.91 8.28 8.56
C GLU A 331 19.15 9.62 7.86
N TYR A 332 18.78 9.72 6.57
CA TYR A 332 18.95 10.95 5.79
C TYR A 332 18.17 12.12 6.41
N LEU A 333 16.91 11.91 6.76
CA LEU A 333 16.05 12.96 7.31
C LEU A 333 16.50 13.38 8.70
N LEU A 334 16.70 12.42 9.61
CA LEU A 334 17.08 12.71 10.98
C LEU A 334 18.44 13.40 11.05
N SER A 335 19.45 12.91 10.30
CA SER A 335 20.77 13.52 10.25
C SER A 335 20.72 14.94 9.66
N THR A 336 20.03 15.11 8.53
CA THR A 336 19.93 16.40 7.86
C THR A 336 19.19 17.44 8.69
N LEU A 337 18.05 17.07 9.28
CA LEU A 337 17.28 17.99 10.13
C LEU A 337 18.08 18.39 11.38
N LYS A 338 18.83 17.45 11.98
CA LYS A 338 19.73 17.72 13.11
C LYS A 338 20.86 18.67 12.71
N GLU A 339 21.53 18.41 11.58
CA GLU A 339 22.61 19.29 11.05
C GLU A 339 22.09 20.72 10.77
N GLN A 340 20.84 20.86 10.34
CA GLN A 340 20.21 22.16 10.07
C GLN A 340 19.62 22.83 11.32
N GLY A 341 19.64 22.19 12.49
CA GLY A 341 18.96 22.68 13.69
C GLY A 341 17.43 22.74 13.57
N LYS A 342 16.86 21.89 12.71
CA LYS A 342 15.41 21.80 12.42
C LYS A 342 14.78 20.50 12.88
N LEU A 343 15.54 19.62 13.53
CA LEU A 343 14.96 18.40 14.11
C LEU A 343 13.98 18.82 15.21
N PRO A 344 12.72 18.37 15.20
CA PRO A 344 11.77 18.62 16.27
C PRO A 344 12.33 18.20 17.64
N GLU A 345 11.83 18.77 18.72
CA GLU A 345 12.24 18.41 20.08
C GLU A 345 11.87 16.94 20.39
N ASN A 346 10.71 16.51 19.90
CA ASN A 346 10.20 15.14 20.06
C ASN A 346 9.91 14.53 18.67
N PRO A 347 10.95 14.18 17.88
CA PRO A 347 10.76 13.70 16.53
C PRO A 347 10.14 12.28 16.56
N VAL A 348 9.15 12.04 15.72
CA VAL A 348 8.42 10.76 15.61
C VAL A 348 8.64 10.17 14.23
N VAL A 349 9.16 8.94 14.20
CA VAL A 349 9.22 8.09 13.01
C VAL A 349 8.22 6.95 13.18
N VAL A 350 7.44 6.68 12.14
CA VAL A 350 6.35 5.71 12.21
C VAL A 350 6.62 4.55 11.27
N LYS A 351 6.45 3.32 11.75
CA LYS A 351 6.63 2.12 10.93
C LYS A 351 5.61 1.04 11.23
N SER A 352 5.48 0.06 10.36
CA SER A 352 4.73 -1.16 10.67
C SER A 352 5.56 -2.11 11.54
N VAL A 353 4.88 -2.93 12.35
CA VAL A 353 5.52 -3.95 13.22
C VAL A 353 6.39 -4.95 12.45
N VAL A 354 6.15 -5.12 11.16
CA VAL A 354 6.90 -6.03 10.26
C VAL A 354 8.03 -5.32 9.50
N THR A 355 8.13 -3.98 9.61
CA THR A 355 9.26 -3.20 9.08
C THR A 355 10.51 -3.39 9.94
N THR A 356 11.67 -3.31 9.33
CA THR A 356 12.98 -3.60 9.95
C THR A 356 13.20 -2.89 11.29
N PRO A 357 13.70 -3.60 12.32
CA PRO A 357 14.14 -3.00 13.60
C PRO A 357 15.34 -2.04 13.47
N LEU A 358 16.02 -2.00 12.33
CA LEU A 358 17.10 -1.04 12.08
C LEU A 358 16.62 0.42 12.26
N ILE A 359 15.35 0.71 11.98
CA ILE A 359 14.74 2.02 12.21
C ILE A 359 14.81 2.43 13.68
N GLU A 360 14.54 1.49 14.61
CA GLU A 360 14.62 1.73 16.05
C GLU A 360 16.04 2.11 16.46
N THR A 361 17.05 1.40 15.92
CA THR A 361 18.46 1.68 16.19
C THR A 361 18.90 3.02 15.63
N ILE A 362 18.46 3.39 14.42
CA ILE A 362 18.73 4.70 13.83
C ILE A 362 18.10 5.79 14.70
N CYS A 363 16.80 5.69 15.00
CA CYS A 363 16.05 6.68 15.77
C CYS A 363 16.67 6.93 17.15
N ALA A 364 17.10 5.88 17.84
CA ALA A 364 17.77 5.99 19.15
C ALA A 364 19.00 6.92 19.10
N SER A 365 19.77 6.95 17.98
CA SER A 365 20.95 7.82 17.81
C SER A 365 20.60 9.30 17.70
N TYR A 366 19.35 9.61 17.41
CA TYR A 366 18.84 10.96 17.23
C TYR A 366 17.86 11.40 18.33
N GLY A 367 17.56 10.53 19.29
CA GLY A 367 16.54 10.76 20.32
C GLY A 367 15.12 10.83 19.73
N ALA A 368 14.90 10.16 18.59
CA ALA A 368 13.61 10.09 17.96
C ALA A 368 12.77 8.93 18.52
N GLU A 369 11.49 9.17 18.74
CA GLU A 369 10.51 8.14 19.07
C GLU A 369 10.15 7.31 17.83
N VAL A 370 9.99 5.99 18.02
CA VAL A 370 9.46 5.09 17.00
C VAL A 370 8.07 4.66 17.40
N ALA A 371 7.08 5.02 16.60
CA ALA A 371 5.73 4.48 16.71
C ALA A 371 5.63 3.21 15.84
N ASP A 372 5.56 2.05 16.49
CA ASP A 372 5.46 0.74 15.86
C ASP A 372 3.99 0.33 15.79
N LEU A 373 3.39 0.32 14.58
CA LEU A 373 1.95 0.16 14.36
C LEU A 373 1.64 -1.14 13.61
N LEU A 374 0.38 -1.58 13.63
CA LEU A 374 -0.06 -2.70 12.81
C LEU A 374 0.15 -2.41 11.32
N THR A 375 0.28 -3.48 10.52
CA THR A 375 0.37 -3.38 9.06
C THR A 375 -0.91 -2.79 8.48
N GLY A 376 -0.74 -1.79 7.63
CA GLY A 376 -1.80 -1.03 6.98
C GLY A 376 -1.62 0.46 7.25
N PHE A 377 -1.40 1.23 6.19
CA PHE A 377 -1.03 2.64 6.28
C PHE A 377 -2.10 3.52 6.96
N LYS A 378 -3.34 3.01 7.06
CA LYS A 378 -4.42 3.68 7.80
C LYS A 378 -4.04 3.98 9.26
N TYR A 379 -3.29 3.09 9.92
CA TYR A 379 -2.83 3.31 11.30
C TYR A 379 -1.78 4.43 11.37
N ILE A 380 -0.93 4.55 10.36
CA ILE A 380 -0.01 5.68 10.22
C ILE A 380 -0.80 6.98 9.99
N GLY A 381 -1.82 6.94 9.14
CA GLY A 381 -2.74 8.05 8.90
C GLY A 381 -3.48 8.50 10.16
N GLU A 382 -3.98 7.54 10.96
CA GLU A 382 -4.61 7.80 12.27
C GLU A 382 -3.66 8.50 13.24
N LEU A 383 -2.42 8.02 13.36
CA LEU A 383 -1.41 8.63 14.23
C LEU A 383 -1.11 10.07 13.81
N ILE A 384 -0.90 10.32 12.51
CA ILE A 384 -0.66 11.68 12.00
C ILE A 384 -1.87 12.59 12.32
N THR A 385 -3.09 12.08 12.17
CA THR A 385 -4.32 12.81 12.51
C THR A 385 -4.41 13.11 14.01
N SER A 386 -3.97 12.19 14.87
CA SER A 386 -3.88 12.42 16.32
C SER A 386 -2.85 13.52 16.65
N LEU A 387 -1.67 13.46 16.05
CA LEU A 387 -0.65 14.50 16.21
C LEU A 387 -1.16 15.88 15.75
N GLU A 388 -1.88 15.93 14.63
CA GLU A 388 -2.47 17.18 14.11
C GLU A 388 -3.52 17.75 15.09
N LYS A 389 -4.39 16.91 15.66
CA LYS A 389 -5.38 17.33 16.67
C LYS A 389 -4.74 17.84 17.96
N GLU A 390 -3.54 17.36 18.28
CA GLU A 390 -2.76 17.79 19.44
C GLU A 390 -1.87 19.01 19.15
N GLY A 391 -1.81 19.52 17.90
CA GLY A 391 -0.89 20.58 17.46
C GLY A 391 0.58 20.14 17.50
N LYS A 392 0.85 18.84 17.27
CA LYS A 392 2.18 18.19 17.29
C LYS A 392 2.57 17.59 15.95
N GLU A 393 1.90 17.97 14.86
CA GLU A 393 2.12 17.45 13.52
C GLU A 393 3.56 17.67 13.03
N ASP A 394 4.23 18.71 13.49
CA ASP A 394 5.63 19.00 13.17
C ASP A 394 6.60 17.95 13.74
N ASN A 395 6.19 17.16 14.74
CA ASN A 395 6.99 16.07 15.27
C ASN A 395 7.09 14.90 14.27
N PHE A 396 6.13 14.75 13.35
CA PHE A 396 6.14 13.68 12.36
C PHE A 396 7.25 13.86 11.33
N VAL A 397 8.23 12.95 11.35
CA VAL A 397 9.39 12.99 10.43
C VAL A 397 9.10 12.21 9.16
N VAL A 398 8.74 10.93 9.29
CA VAL A 398 8.46 10.02 8.17
C VAL A 398 7.66 8.80 8.66
N GLY A 399 6.74 8.33 7.82
CA GLY A 399 6.04 7.06 7.99
C GLY A 399 6.42 6.07 6.90
N MET A 400 6.49 4.76 7.23
CA MET A 400 6.93 3.76 6.28
C MET A 400 6.37 2.36 6.53
N GLU A 401 6.24 1.60 5.45
CA GLU A 401 6.02 0.16 5.46
C GLU A 401 7.09 -0.53 4.62
N GLU A 402 7.50 -1.75 5.01
CA GLU A 402 8.49 -2.56 4.30
C GLU A 402 8.10 -2.87 2.86
N SER A 403 6.81 -2.77 2.54
CA SER A 403 6.24 -2.98 1.22
C SER A 403 6.33 -1.74 0.31
N TYR A 404 7.43 -0.98 0.41
CA TYR A 404 7.78 0.14 -0.46
C TYR A 404 6.85 1.35 -0.37
N GLY A 405 6.11 1.48 0.72
CA GLY A 405 5.23 2.61 1.01
C GLY A 405 5.85 3.59 1.99
N TYR A 406 5.89 4.87 1.64
CA TYR A 406 6.48 5.93 2.47
C TYR A 406 5.60 7.17 2.43
N LEU A 407 5.66 7.98 3.49
CA LEU A 407 5.03 9.29 3.55
C LEU A 407 5.91 10.24 4.36
N ARG A 408 6.12 11.45 3.84
CA ARG A 408 6.62 12.60 4.57
C ARG A 408 5.68 13.79 4.35
N GLY A 409 5.48 14.58 5.40
CA GLY A 409 4.47 15.65 5.42
C GLY A 409 3.11 15.11 5.82
N ILE A 410 2.20 16.05 6.02
CA ILE A 410 0.86 15.77 6.57
C ILE A 410 -0.26 16.03 5.55
N HIS A 411 0.09 16.19 4.27
CA HIS A 411 -0.88 16.49 3.21
C HIS A 411 -1.77 15.29 2.89
N ALA A 412 -1.24 14.10 2.92
CA ALA A 412 -1.95 12.83 2.72
C ALA A 412 -1.96 11.99 4.01
N ARG A 413 -2.75 10.92 4.02
CA ARG A 413 -2.88 9.94 5.11
C ARG A 413 -2.74 8.49 4.61
N ASP A 414 -2.21 8.35 3.41
CA ASP A 414 -1.82 7.06 2.84
C ASP A 414 -0.38 7.18 2.29
N LYS A 415 0.18 6.06 1.86
CA LYS A 415 1.46 6.01 1.16
C LYS A 415 1.45 6.96 -0.02
N ASP A 416 2.54 7.67 -0.22
CA ASP A 416 2.68 8.63 -1.31
C ASP A 416 3.99 8.40 -2.08
N ALA A 417 3.89 7.71 -3.22
CA ALA A 417 5.05 7.48 -4.07
C ALA A 417 5.49 8.76 -4.82
N VAL A 418 4.66 9.79 -4.90
CA VAL A 418 5.04 11.09 -5.49
C VAL A 418 6.04 11.79 -4.57
N VAL A 419 5.70 11.94 -3.28
CA VAL A 419 6.62 12.54 -2.29
C VAL A 419 7.83 11.65 -2.06
N ALA A 420 7.64 10.32 -1.99
CA ALA A 420 8.74 9.38 -1.77
C ALA A 420 9.75 9.39 -2.94
N SER A 421 9.28 9.41 -4.19
CA SER A 421 10.16 9.55 -5.37
C SER A 421 10.99 10.84 -5.31
N LEU A 422 10.37 11.94 -4.89
CA LEU A 422 11.05 13.22 -4.75
C LEU A 422 12.09 13.21 -3.62
N MET A 423 11.75 12.63 -2.47
CA MET A 423 12.65 12.48 -1.32
C MET A 423 13.85 11.60 -1.63
N ILE A 424 13.63 10.48 -2.32
CA ILE A 424 14.69 9.56 -2.76
C ILE A 424 15.61 10.26 -3.76
N ALA A 425 15.06 11.03 -4.68
CA ALA A 425 15.85 11.81 -5.64
C ALA A 425 16.68 12.92 -4.94
N GLU A 426 16.12 13.59 -3.93
CA GLU A 426 16.86 14.55 -3.10
C GLU A 426 18.01 13.87 -2.35
N MET A 427 17.75 12.75 -1.70
CA MET A 427 18.76 11.96 -1.00
C MET A 427 19.87 11.53 -1.97
N ALA A 428 19.52 11.00 -3.14
CA ALA A 428 20.49 10.61 -4.17
C ALA A 428 21.34 11.81 -4.63
N ALA A 429 20.73 12.97 -4.82
CA ALA A 429 21.44 14.21 -5.19
C ALA A 429 22.45 14.64 -4.10
N VAL A 430 22.06 14.59 -2.85
CA VAL A 430 22.91 14.95 -1.71
C VAL A 430 24.12 14.03 -1.60
N TYR A 431 23.90 12.71 -1.70
CA TYR A 431 25.01 11.74 -1.61
C TYR A 431 25.88 11.74 -2.87
N LYS A 432 25.32 11.96 -4.05
CA LYS A 432 26.11 12.17 -5.28
C LYS A 432 27.09 13.34 -5.14
N LEU A 433 26.67 14.46 -4.56
CA LEU A 433 27.54 15.61 -4.27
C LEU A 433 28.66 15.31 -3.27
N LYS A 434 28.46 14.32 -2.40
CA LYS A 434 29.48 13.79 -1.48
C LYS A 434 30.39 12.73 -2.13
N GLY A 435 30.13 12.35 -3.39
CA GLY A 435 30.86 11.27 -4.09
C GLY A 435 30.47 9.86 -3.60
N ILE A 436 29.31 9.71 -2.99
CA ILE A 436 28.84 8.44 -2.40
C ILE A 436 27.60 7.98 -3.16
N SER A 437 27.57 6.72 -3.61
CA SER A 437 26.35 6.12 -4.18
C SER A 437 25.32 5.81 -3.08
N LEU A 438 24.04 5.66 -3.45
CA LEU A 438 23.03 5.23 -2.46
C LEU A 438 23.32 3.82 -1.89
N LYS A 439 23.94 2.93 -2.68
CA LYS A 439 24.44 1.65 -2.13
C LYS A 439 25.51 1.88 -1.07
N GLY A 440 26.51 2.71 -1.37
CA GLY A 440 27.56 3.07 -0.39
C GLY A 440 26.99 3.78 0.85
N PHE A 441 25.92 4.55 0.68
CA PHE A 441 25.22 5.12 1.83
C PHE A 441 24.53 4.04 2.68
N MET A 442 23.87 3.07 2.06
CA MET A 442 23.28 1.94 2.81
C MET A 442 24.36 1.11 3.52
N ASP A 443 25.47 0.86 2.85
CA ASP A 443 26.62 0.15 3.45
C ASP A 443 27.14 0.90 4.69
N SER A 444 27.23 2.24 4.64
CA SER A 444 27.63 3.05 5.80
C SER A 444 26.62 3.01 6.97
N ILE A 445 25.32 2.83 6.68
CA ILE A 445 24.30 2.60 7.69
C ILE A 445 24.52 1.25 8.37
N TYR A 446 24.79 0.21 7.59
CA TYR A 446 25.11 -1.12 8.13
C TYR A 446 26.41 -1.13 8.96
N GLU A 447 27.45 -0.43 8.51
CA GLU A 447 28.69 -0.26 9.29
C GLU A 447 28.44 0.44 10.62
N LYS A 448 27.57 1.45 10.64
CA LYS A 448 27.28 2.25 11.84
C LYS A 448 26.37 1.55 12.83
N TYR A 449 25.36 0.82 12.37
CA TYR A 449 24.27 0.30 13.18
C TYR A 449 24.16 -1.21 13.25
N GLY A 450 24.99 -1.95 12.49
CA GLY A 450 24.90 -3.40 12.32
C GLY A 450 24.09 -3.81 11.09
N MET A 451 24.31 -5.04 10.66
CA MET A 451 23.63 -5.63 9.52
C MET A 451 22.27 -6.20 9.92
N TYR A 452 21.21 -5.73 9.27
CA TYR A 452 19.83 -6.20 9.42
C TYR A 452 19.31 -6.70 8.07
N LEU A 453 19.37 -8.01 7.85
CA LEU A 453 18.89 -8.61 6.60
C LEU A 453 17.44 -9.04 6.76
N ASN A 454 16.58 -8.56 5.86
CA ASN A 454 15.14 -8.80 5.93
C ASN A 454 14.68 -9.71 4.79
N THR A 455 13.87 -10.72 5.12
CA THR A 455 13.31 -11.68 4.16
C THR A 455 11.86 -11.97 4.52
N VAL A 456 11.04 -12.24 3.50
CA VAL A 456 9.63 -12.64 3.67
C VAL A 456 9.39 -13.97 2.99
N LEU A 457 8.91 -14.94 3.77
CA LEU A 457 8.44 -16.23 3.26
C LEU A 457 6.93 -16.19 3.12
N ASN A 458 6.41 -16.75 2.03
CA ASN A 458 4.98 -16.81 1.74
C ASN A 458 4.56 -18.26 1.59
N PHE A 459 3.59 -18.71 2.38
CA PHE A 459 3.04 -20.05 2.34
C PHE A 459 1.55 -19.98 2.00
N ALA A 460 1.14 -20.65 0.93
CA ALA A 460 -0.25 -20.79 0.55
C ALA A 460 -0.74 -22.20 0.92
N PHE A 461 -1.95 -22.30 1.47
CA PHE A 461 -2.59 -23.56 1.82
C PHE A 461 -3.78 -23.77 0.87
N GLU A 462 -3.67 -24.74 -0.02
CA GLU A 462 -4.69 -24.98 -1.02
C GLU A 462 -5.94 -25.69 -0.46
N GLY A 463 -7.07 -25.48 -1.10
CA GLY A 463 -8.33 -26.15 -0.84
C GLY A 463 -9.17 -25.56 0.31
N ALA A 464 -10.37 -26.12 0.49
CA ALA A 464 -11.36 -25.66 1.48
C ALA A 464 -10.86 -25.77 2.94
N SER A 465 -9.91 -26.66 3.23
CA SER A 465 -9.30 -26.85 4.56
C SER A 465 -8.16 -25.87 4.85
N GLY A 466 -7.72 -25.06 3.86
CA GLY A 466 -6.55 -24.17 4.00
C GLY A 466 -6.72 -23.15 5.13
N MET A 467 -7.89 -22.54 5.27
CA MET A 467 -8.19 -21.60 6.35
C MET A 467 -8.14 -22.27 7.73
N GLN A 468 -8.66 -23.49 7.86
CA GLN A 468 -8.61 -24.24 9.11
C GLN A 468 -7.17 -24.60 9.48
N LYS A 469 -6.40 -25.14 8.52
CA LYS A 469 -4.98 -25.47 8.73
C LYS A 469 -4.18 -24.27 9.19
N MET A 470 -4.40 -23.10 8.58
CA MET A 470 -3.77 -21.84 8.98
C MET A 470 -4.14 -21.45 10.42
N SER A 471 -5.42 -21.58 10.80
CA SER A 471 -5.90 -21.33 12.16
C SER A 471 -5.26 -22.25 13.18
N ASP A 472 -5.17 -23.56 12.86
CA ASP A 472 -4.58 -24.58 13.73
C ASP A 472 -3.09 -24.32 13.97
N ILE A 473 -2.35 -23.95 12.91
CA ILE A 473 -0.94 -23.54 13.02
C ILE A 473 -0.79 -22.36 13.98
N MET A 474 -1.57 -21.29 13.80
CA MET A 474 -1.49 -20.11 14.66
C MET A 474 -1.85 -20.41 16.12
N ASN A 475 -2.83 -21.28 16.36
CA ASN A 475 -3.20 -21.70 17.71
C ASN A 475 -2.09 -22.56 18.36
N SER A 476 -1.52 -23.51 17.63
CA SER A 476 -0.40 -24.33 18.13
C SER A 476 0.82 -23.48 18.51
N LEU A 477 1.15 -22.46 17.71
CA LEU A 477 2.25 -21.52 18.00
C LEU A 477 1.98 -20.63 19.22
N ARG A 478 0.69 -20.38 19.56
CA ARG A 478 0.31 -19.68 20.81
C ARG A 478 0.41 -20.58 22.02
N GLU A 479 -0.06 -21.81 21.89
CA GLU A 479 -0.03 -22.79 22.99
C GLU A 479 1.41 -23.18 23.35
N LYS A 480 2.26 -23.31 22.34
CA LYS A 480 3.66 -23.66 22.52
C LYS A 480 4.55 -22.80 21.61
N ALA A 481 5.03 -21.69 22.17
CA ALA A 481 5.97 -20.83 21.47
C ALA A 481 7.31 -21.57 21.21
N PRO A 482 7.95 -21.35 20.05
CA PRO A 482 9.29 -21.90 19.79
C PRO A 482 10.31 -21.33 20.78
N GLU A 483 11.21 -22.18 21.27
CA GLU A 483 12.25 -21.79 22.23
C GLU A 483 13.44 -21.07 21.56
N ALA A 484 13.70 -21.38 20.29
CA ALA A 484 14.82 -20.83 19.53
C ALA A 484 14.57 -20.87 18.02
N PHE A 485 15.30 -20.03 17.28
CA PHE A 485 15.46 -20.07 15.81
C PHE A 485 16.94 -19.98 15.48
N ALA A 486 17.43 -20.78 14.55
CA ALA A 486 18.85 -20.88 14.18
C ALA A 486 19.80 -21.04 15.40
N GLY A 487 19.32 -21.70 16.45
CA GLY A 487 20.05 -21.89 17.71
C GLY A 487 20.14 -20.64 18.60
N LYS A 488 19.45 -19.54 18.23
CA LYS A 488 19.30 -18.32 19.05
C LYS A 488 18.01 -18.36 19.84
N ARG A 489 18.11 -18.18 21.17
CA ARG A 489 16.96 -18.26 22.08
C ARG A 489 15.97 -17.14 21.82
N VAL A 490 14.68 -17.47 21.89
CA VAL A 490 13.60 -16.49 21.95
C VAL A 490 13.62 -15.82 23.33
N VAL A 491 13.73 -14.50 23.36
CA VAL A 491 13.78 -13.71 24.61
C VAL A 491 12.48 -12.96 24.88
N LYS A 492 11.68 -12.65 23.82
CA LYS A 492 10.33 -12.04 23.95
C LYS A 492 9.37 -12.68 22.97
N VAL A 493 8.15 -12.88 23.44
CA VAL A 493 7.01 -13.34 22.63
C VAL A 493 5.91 -12.30 22.72
N SER A 494 5.52 -11.72 21.56
CA SER A 494 4.40 -10.78 21.49
C SER A 494 3.25 -11.41 20.71
N ASP A 495 2.09 -11.50 21.34
CA ASP A 495 0.84 -11.94 20.72
C ASP A 495 -0.15 -10.76 20.62
N TYR A 496 -0.31 -10.24 19.41
CA TYR A 496 -1.19 -9.10 19.15
C TYR A 496 -2.68 -9.46 19.25
N LYS A 497 -3.03 -10.75 19.22
CA LYS A 497 -4.42 -11.20 19.42
C LYS A 497 -4.83 -11.09 20.88
N THR A 498 -3.92 -11.36 21.79
CA THR A 498 -4.14 -11.24 23.25
C THR A 498 -3.69 -9.87 23.81
N SER A 499 -3.04 -9.04 22.97
CA SER A 499 -2.45 -7.73 23.32
C SER A 499 -1.40 -7.83 24.43
N LYS A 500 -0.58 -8.90 24.41
CA LYS A 500 0.46 -9.14 25.43
C LYS A 500 1.81 -9.43 24.83
N THR A 501 2.85 -8.93 25.49
CA THR A 501 4.24 -9.33 25.30
C THR A 501 4.74 -9.98 26.59
N VAL A 502 5.38 -11.13 26.47
CA VAL A 502 6.01 -11.89 27.57
C VAL A 502 7.52 -11.87 27.41
N ASP A 503 8.24 -11.44 28.43
CA ASP A 503 9.67 -11.68 28.55
C ASP A 503 9.88 -13.13 29.01
N VAL A 504 10.60 -13.91 28.19
CA VAL A 504 10.71 -15.37 28.40
C VAL A 504 11.55 -15.72 29.64
N ALA A 505 12.53 -14.88 30.00
CA ALA A 505 13.42 -15.14 31.09
C ALA A 505 12.79 -14.82 32.45
N SER A 506 12.05 -13.72 32.54
CA SER A 506 11.41 -13.27 33.79
C SER A 506 9.99 -13.77 33.95
N GLY A 507 9.32 -14.11 32.84
CA GLY A 507 7.88 -14.36 32.79
C GLY A 507 7.02 -13.08 32.94
N GLU A 508 7.63 -11.89 32.90
CA GLU A 508 6.94 -10.62 33.03
C GLU A 508 6.09 -10.33 31.78
N GLU A 509 4.84 -9.94 32.01
CA GLU A 509 3.90 -9.56 30.96
C GLU A 509 3.78 -8.04 30.87
N SER A 510 3.78 -7.52 29.63
CA SER A 510 3.46 -6.13 29.31
C SER A 510 2.33 -6.05 28.28
N ASN A 511 1.58 -4.95 28.30
CA ASN A 511 0.45 -4.75 27.37
C ASN A 511 0.95 -4.17 26.05
N ILE A 512 0.34 -4.63 24.93
CA ILE A 512 0.47 -4.05 23.62
C ILE A 512 -0.71 -3.08 23.41
N ASN A 513 -0.44 -1.79 23.34
CA ASN A 513 -1.46 -0.75 23.16
C ASN A 513 -1.80 -0.53 21.66
N LEU A 514 -2.10 -1.61 20.96
CA LEU A 514 -2.51 -1.60 19.56
C LEU A 514 -3.82 -2.38 19.40
N PRO A 515 -4.60 -2.13 18.33
CA PRO A 515 -5.76 -2.96 18.02
C PRO A 515 -5.40 -4.44 17.96
N LYS A 516 -6.35 -5.31 18.29
CA LYS A 516 -6.10 -6.76 18.23
C LYS A 516 -5.88 -7.20 16.79
N SER A 517 -4.83 -8.01 16.58
CA SER A 517 -4.49 -8.55 15.27
C SER A 517 -3.94 -9.97 15.40
N ASN A 518 -4.20 -10.82 14.41
CA ASN A 518 -3.71 -12.19 14.41
C ASN A 518 -2.22 -12.26 13.99
N VAL A 519 -1.34 -11.69 14.82
CA VAL A 519 0.11 -11.63 14.59
C VAL A 519 0.84 -12.18 15.81
N LEU A 520 1.89 -12.96 15.56
CA LEU A 520 2.86 -13.41 16.56
C LEU A 520 4.25 -12.87 16.21
N SER A 521 4.97 -12.36 17.20
CA SER A 521 6.34 -11.86 17.03
C SER A 521 7.27 -12.47 18.07
N TYR A 522 8.41 -12.97 17.61
CA TYR A 522 9.46 -13.58 18.41
C TYR A 522 10.74 -12.76 18.27
N SER A 523 11.21 -12.16 19.37
CA SER A 523 12.50 -11.47 19.42
C SER A 523 13.57 -12.44 19.92
N LEU A 524 14.71 -12.48 19.26
CA LEU A 524 15.82 -13.37 19.59
C LEU A 524 16.90 -12.63 20.37
N GLU A 525 17.74 -13.37 21.11
CA GLU A 525 18.80 -12.84 21.97
C GLU A 525 19.88 -12.02 21.23
N ASP A 526 19.95 -12.14 19.89
CA ASP A 526 20.89 -11.43 19.02
C ASP A 526 20.23 -10.30 18.21
N ASN A 527 19.08 -9.80 18.66
CA ASN A 527 18.24 -8.79 17.99
C ASN A 527 17.59 -9.26 16.68
N SER A 528 17.78 -10.50 16.25
CA SER A 528 17.00 -11.07 15.15
C SER A 528 15.53 -11.18 15.54
N LYS A 529 14.62 -11.15 14.55
CA LYS A 529 13.17 -11.13 14.79
C LYS A 529 12.46 -12.04 13.79
N VAL A 530 11.46 -12.77 14.24
CA VAL A 530 10.57 -13.58 13.39
C VAL A 530 9.13 -13.18 13.68
N ILE A 531 8.39 -12.79 12.64
CA ILE A 531 6.98 -12.40 12.77
C ILE A 531 6.14 -13.28 11.87
N ILE A 532 5.09 -13.89 12.42
CA ILE A 532 4.17 -14.77 11.70
C ILE A 532 2.81 -14.10 11.63
N ARG A 533 2.33 -13.89 10.40
CA ARG A 533 1.07 -13.21 10.13
C ARG A 533 0.26 -13.98 9.08
N PRO A 534 -0.90 -14.52 9.42
CA PRO A 534 -1.84 -15.06 8.45
C PRO A 534 -2.54 -13.94 7.68
N SER A 535 -2.94 -14.22 6.45
CA SER A 535 -3.86 -13.35 5.70
C SER A 535 -5.26 -13.42 6.30
N GLY A 536 -5.98 -12.29 6.34
CA GLY A 536 -7.38 -12.25 6.77
C GLY A 536 -8.37 -12.78 5.73
N THR A 537 -7.99 -12.76 4.45
CA THR A 537 -8.91 -13.04 3.32
C THR A 537 -8.50 -14.24 2.46
N GLU A 538 -7.27 -14.69 2.56
CA GLU A 538 -6.73 -15.79 1.77
C GLU A 538 -6.05 -16.82 2.67
N PRO A 539 -6.04 -18.11 2.33
CA PRO A 539 -5.36 -19.14 3.10
C PRO A 539 -3.84 -19.06 2.90
N LYS A 540 -3.24 -17.99 3.38
CA LYS A 540 -1.81 -17.69 3.26
C LYS A 540 -1.23 -17.25 4.61
N ILE A 541 -0.02 -17.71 4.94
CA ILE A 541 0.79 -17.21 6.05
C ILE A 541 2.03 -16.54 5.48
N LYS A 542 2.33 -15.34 5.97
CA LYS A 542 3.60 -14.65 5.76
C LYS A 542 4.47 -14.77 7.00
N ILE A 543 5.74 -15.07 6.80
CA ILE A 543 6.75 -15.02 7.85
C ILE A 543 7.76 -13.95 7.47
N TYR A 544 7.88 -12.94 8.30
CA TYR A 544 8.87 -11.87 8.17
C TYR A 544 10.06 -12.22 9.07
N ILE A 545 11.23 -12.27 8.49
CA ILE A 545 12.47 -12.60 9.17
C ILE A 545 13.41 -11.42 9.08
N THR A 546 13.91 -10.95 10.21
CA THR A 546 15.05 -10.05 10.30
C THR A 546 16.20 -10.80 10.94
N ALA A 547 17.27 -11.02 10.21
CA ALA A 547 18.50 -11.64 10.72
C ALA A 547 19.56 -10.57 10.98
N CYS A 548 20.04 -10.49 12.23
CA CYS A 548 21.06 -9.54 12.62
C CYS A 548 22.43 -10.22 12.71
N GLY A 549 23.46 -9.58 12.15
CA GLY A 549 24.85 -10.06 12.16
C GLY A 549 25.85 -8.92 12.07
N ASN A 550 27.14 -9.26 12.13
CA ASN A 550 28.22 -8.29 11.97
C ASN A 550 28.65 -8.14 10.51
N THR A 551 28.38 -9.15 9.68
CA THR A 551 28.65 -9.14 8.23
C THR A 551 27.43 -9.58 7.45
N ARG A 552 27.43 -9.31 6.14
CA ARG A 552 26.38 -9.76 5.23
C ARG A 552 26.31 -11.28 5.16
N GLU A 553 27.44 -11.95 5.05
CA GLU A 553 27.54 -13.40 4.98
C GLU A 553 26.96 -14.07 6.25
N GLU A 554 27.31 -13.55 7.44
CA GLU A 554 26.74 -14.03 8.70
C GLU A 554 25.22 -13.88 8.73
N SER A 555 24.70 -12.75 8.26
CA SER A 555 23.27 -12.48 8.24
C SER A 555 22.54 -13.34 7.20
N GLU A 556 23.15 -13.61 6.04
CA GLU A 556 22.62 -14.50 5.00
C GLU A 556 22.51 -15.96 5.52
N GLU A 557 23.59 -16.51 6.08
CA GLU A 557 23.59 -17.85 6.70
C GLU A 557 22.54 -17.96 7.81
N LYS A 558 22.42 -16.92 8.63
CA LYS A 558 21.42 -16.87 9.71
C LYS A 558 20.00 -16.82 9.14
N THR A 559 19.76 -16.02 8.09
CA THR A 559 18.48 -15.94 7.39
C THR A 559 18.05 -17.31 6.86
N GLU A 560 18.96 -18.05 6.22
CA GLU A 560 18.69 -19.39 5.71
C GLU A 560 18.30 -20.37 6.83
N ARG A 561 19.03 -20.34 7.94
CA ARG A 561 18.76 -21.22 9.09
C ARG A 561 17.43 -20.87 9.76
N ILE A 562 17.14 -19.58 10.00
CA ILE A 562 15.85 -19.14 10.56
C ILE A 562 14.71 -19.51 9.61
N SER A 563 14.88 -19.32 8.28
CA SER A 563 13.89 -19.68 7.28
C SER A 563 13.57 -21.18 7.31
N LYS A 564 14.57 -22.03 7.46
CA LYS A 564 14.40 -23.47 7.58
C LYS A 564 13.62 -23.86 8.83
N ASP A 565 14.00 -23.28 9.98
CA ASP A 565 13.31 -23.56 11.25
C ASP A 565 11.85 -23.07 11.20
N ALA A 566 11.61 -21.88 10.65
CA ALA A 566 10.28 -21.31 10.51
C ALA A 566 9.39 -22.14 9.56
N THR A 567 9.96 -22.67 8.47
CA THR A 567 9.25 -23.57 7.54
C THR A 567 8.85 -24.87 8.24
N MET A 568 9.77 -25.48 8.99
CA MET A 568 9.47 -26.70 9.75
C MET A 568 8.37 -26.50 10.79
N LEU A 569 8.28 -25.31 11.44
CA LEU A 569 7.21 -24.99 12.39
C LEU A 569 5.81 -24.94 11.75
N LEU A 570 5.72 -24.62 10.47
CA LEU A 570 4.43 -24.63 9.74
C LEU A 570 4.03 -26.06 9.28
N GLY A 571 4.92 -27.03 9.38
CA GLY A 571 4.68 -28.41 8.93
C GLY A 571 4.53 -28.52 7.40
N VAL A 572 5.29 -27.70 6.65
CA VAL A 572 5.33 -27.64 5.18
C VAL A 572 6.74 -27.87 4.67
#